data_941f066f1c64c11c22de25b436ed499d
#
_entry.id   941f066f1c64c11c22de25b436ed499d
#
_cell.length_a   1.000
_cell.length_b   1.000
_cell.length_c   1.000
_cell.angle_alpha   90.00
_cell.angle_beta   90.00
_cell.angle_gamma   90.00
#
_symmetry.space_group_name_H-M   'P 1'
#
loop_
_entity.id
_entity.type
_entity.pdbx_description
1 polymer ?
#
loop_
_entity_poly.entity_id
_entity_poly.type
_entity_poly.pdbx_seq_one_letter_code
_entity_poly.pdbx_strand_id
1 'polypeptide(L)'
;MPSSKMVYELRIYHAAPGKLTELLARFRDHTVKLFDRHGLKSVAYWTPTDEPQKSNTLIYILQHPSREEAAANWKSFQDDPEWKSVKEKSELNGKLTEQIDSTFLVLTDFSPPLR
;
A
#
# COMPACT_ATOMS: atom_id res chain seq x y z
N MET A 1 -19.12 -23.06 5.27
CA MET A 1 -18.93 -22.30 5.62
C MET A 1 -18.87 -21.12 5.30
N PRO A 2 -19.29 -20.40 5.54
CA PRO A 2 -19.14 -19.25 5.00
C PRO A 2 -17.92 -18.83 5.33
N SER A 3 -17.21 -18.63 4.49
CA SER A 3 -16.02 -18.04 4.69
C SER A 3 -16.24 -16.69 5.17
N SER A 4 -15.46 -16.26 6.03
CA SER A 4 -15.44 -14.90 6.38
C SER A 4 -15.10 -14.10 5.15
N LYS A 5 -15.73 -12.98 5.01
CA LYS A 5 -15.45 -12.11 3.89
C LYS A 5 -14.13 -11.43 4.09
N MET A 6 -13.31 -11.48 3.06
CA MET A 6 -12.09 -10.72 3.06
C MET A 6 -12.42 -9.23 2.90
N VAL A 7 -11.59 -8.40 3.49
CA VAL A 7 -11.69 -6.95 3.37
C VAL A 7 -10.50 -6.51 2.53
N TYR A 8 -10.74 -5.56 1.64
CA TYR A 8 -9.67 -5.03 0.81
C TYR A 8 -9.42 -3.59 1.19
N GLU A 9 -8.22 -3.14 0.97
CA GLU A 9 -7.87 -1.75 1.27
C GLU A 9 -7.26 -1.15 0.03
N LEU A 10 -7.94 -0.15 -0.55
CA LEU A 10 -7.45 0.62 -1.68
C LEU A 10 -6.63 1.78 -1.11
N ARG A 11 -5.39 1.89 -1.56
CA ARG A 11 -4.52 2.97 -1.11
C ARG A 11 -4.01 3.74 -2.31
N ILE A 12 -4.10 5.06 -2.22
CA ILE A 12 -3.64 5.95 -3.27
C ILE A 12 -2.62 6.89 -2.65
N TYR A 13 -1.40 6.83 -3.17
CA TYR A 13 -0.30 7.66 -2.69
C TYR A 13 -0.07 8.79 -3.68
N HIS A 14 -0.08 10.02 -3.18
CA HIS A 14 0.23 11.19 -3.96
C HIS A 14 1.69 11.56 -3.67
N ALA A 15 2.57 11.30 -4.63
CA ALA A 15 3.99 11.53 -4.44
C ALA A 15 4.28 13.03 -4.35
N ALA A 16 5.28 13.38 -3.55
CA ALA A 16 5.79 14.74 -3.54
C ALA A 16 6.38 15.06 -4.92
N PRO A 17 6.44 16.34 -5.30
CA PRO A 17 6.92 16.69 -6.65
C PRO A 17 8.28 16.07 -6.97
N GLY A 18 8.34 15.36 -8.11
CA GLY A 18 9.56 14.71 -8.56
C GLY A 18 9.96 13.46 -7.80
N LYS A 19 9.11 12.95 -6.90
CA LYS A 19 9.51 11.85 -6.01
C LYS A 19 8.90 10.50 -6.34
N LEU A 20 8.09 10.40 -7.40
CA LEU A 20 7.44 9.12 -7.69
C LEU A 20 8.45 8.00 -7.96
N THR A 21 9.50 8.28 -8.72
CA THR A 21 10.50 7.26 -9.04
C THR A 21 11.12 6.70 -7.76
N GLU A 22 11.44 7.58 -6.81
CA GLU A 22 12.03 7.15 -5.53
C GLU A 22 11.01 6.37 -4.71
N LEU A 23 9.74 6.79 -4.74
CA LEU A 23 8.68 6.10 -4.03
C LEU A 23 8.49 4.68 -4.58
N LEU A 24 8.47 4.54 -5.90
CA LEU A 24 8.34 3.22 -6.53
C LEU A 24 9.54 2.33 -6.21
N ALA A 25 10.75 2.91 -6.20
CA ALA A 25 11.94 2.15 -5.84
C ALA A 25 11.86 1.66 -4.39
N ARG A 26 11.38 2.50 -3.46
CA ARG A 26 11.23 2.08 -2.08
C ARG A 26 10.27 0.90 -1.96
N PHE A 27 9.13 0.96 -2.68
CA PHE A 27 8.19 -0.17 -2.68
C PHE A 27 8.82 -1.42 -3.28
N ARG A 28 9.46 -1.28 -4.43
CA ARG A 28 10.04 -2.43 -5.14
C ARG A 28 11.12 -3.11 -4.31
N ASP A 29 11.97 -2.32 -3.68
CA ASP A 29 13.16 -2.87 -3.03
C ASP A 29 12.93 -3.26 -1.58
N HIS A 30 11.94 -2.66 -0.91
CA HIS A 30 11.77 -2.86 0.54
C HIS A 30 10.33 -3.06 0.98
N THR A 31 9.43 -2.15 0.61
CA THR A 31 8.12 -2.08 1.24
C THR A 31 7.29 -3.33 1.00
N VAL A 32 7.28 -3.85 -0.22
CA VAL A 32 6.44 -5.02 -0.54
C VAL A 32 6.86 -6.24 0.29
N LYS A 33 8.15 -6.46 0.47
CA LYS A 33 8.64 -7.56 1.30
C LYS A 33 8.26 -7.36 2.77
N LEU A 34 8.36 -6.13 3.25
CA LEU A 34 8.01 -5.83 4.63
C LEU A 34 6.52 -5.95 4.86
N PHE A 35 5.70 -5.54 3.90
CA PHE A 35 4.26 -5.76 3.97
C PHE A 35 3.98 -7.26 4.16
N ASP A 36 4.60 -8.09 3.32
CA ASP A 36 4.39 -9.53 3.39
C ASP A 36 4.78 -10.09 4.75
N ARG A 37 5.90 -9.61 5.30
CA ARG A 37 6.37 -10.04 6.61
C ARG A 37 5.34 -9.78 7.71
N HIS A 38 4.56 -8.70 7.56
CA HIS A 38 3.61 -8.28 8.59
C HIS A 38 2.16 -8.62 8.27
N GLY A 39 1.94 -9.50 7.30
CA GLY A 39 0.58 -9.93 6.99
C GLY A 39 -0.23 -8.95 6.16
N LEU A 40 0.40 -7.94 5.60
CA LEU A 40 -0.24 -6.99 4.69
C LEU A 40 -0.13 -7.55 3.29
N LYS A 41 -1.13 -8.32 2.88
CA LYS A 41 -1.06 -9.10 1.65
C LYS A 41 -1.36 -8.24 0.44
N SER A 42 -0.40 -8.15 -0.48
CA SER A 42 -0.55 -7.36 -1.71
C SER A 42 -1.43 -8.07 -2.71
N VAL A 43 -2.37 -7.33 -3.31
CA VAL A 43 -3.15 -7.84 -4.43
C VAL A 43 -2.49 -7.40 -5.74
N ALA A 44 -2.29 -6.10 -5.92
CA ALA A 44 -1.62 -5.57 -7.11
C ALA A 44 -1.28 -4.11 -6.92
N TYR A 45 -0.37 -3.61 -7.74
CA TYR A 45 0.09 -2.23 -7.71
C TYR A 45 -0.03 -1.64 -9.11
N TRP A 46 -0.44 -0.37 -9.19
CA TRP A 46 -0.63 0.31 -10.47
C TRP A 46 -0.09 1.73 -10.41
N THR A 47 0.28 2.25 -11.58
CA THR A 47 0.43 3.69 -11.77
C THR A 47 -0.51 4.09 -12.90
N PRO A 48 -1.09 5.30 -12.84
CA PRO A 48 -1.95 5.76 -13.92
C PRO A 48 -1.18 5.91 -15.23
N THR A 49 -1.90 5.82 -16.34
CA THR A 49 -1.29 5.92 -17.68
C THR A 49 -1.23 7.34 -18.21
N ASP A 50 -2.03 8.25 -17.64
CA ASP A 50 -2.18 9.60 -18.17
C ASP A 50 -1.70 10.66 -17.19
N GLU A 51 -1.10 11.72 -17.74
CA GLU A 51 -0.71 12.85 -16.93
C GLU A 51 -1.94 13.64 -16.48
N PRO A 52 -1.88 14.31 -15.31
CA PRO A 52 -0.69 14.45 -14.48
C PRO A 52 -0.43 13.29 -13.52
N GLN A 53 -1.40 12.39 -13.33
CA GLN A 53 -1.28 11.34 -12.32
C GLN A 53 -0.19 10.33 -12.64
N LYS A 54 0.11 10.13 -13.93
CA LYS A 54 1.19 9.24 -14.35
C LYS A 54 2.50 9.55 -13.64
N SER A 55 2.75 10.83 -13.39
CA SER A 55 4.02 11.29 -12.83
C SER A 55 4.01 11.44 -11.32
N ASN A 56 2.86 11.20 -10.64
CA ASN A 56 2.79 11.50 -9.22
C ASN A 56 1.92 10.57 -8.40
N THR A 57 1.41 9.47 -8.96
CA THR A 57 0.44 8.66 -8.24
C THR A 57 0.80 7.18 -8.27
N LEU A 58 0.70 6.54 -7.11
CA LEU A 58 0.83 5.08 -6.98
C LEU A 58 -0.47 4.57 -6.36
N ILE A 59 -1.05 3.53 -6.94
CA ILE A 59 -2.30 2.94 -6.46
C ILE A 59 -2.04 1.48 -6.17
N TYR A 60 -2.55 0.98 -5.03
CA TYR A 60 -2.47 -0.45 -4.79
C TYR A 60 -3.61 -0.91 -3.89
N ILE A 61 -3.79 -2.22 -3.85
CA ILE A 61 -4.82 -2.85 -3.03
C ILE A 61 -4.16 -3.93 -2.18
N LEU A 62 -4.51 -3.94 -0.89
CA LEU A 62 -4.13 -5.00 0.04
C LEU A 62 -5.37 -5.81 0.39
N GLN A 63 -5.16 -7.06 0.76
CA GLN A 63 -6.23 -7.96 1.22
C GLN A 63 -6.01 -8.26 2.69
N HIS A 64 -7.08 -8.16 3.47
CA HIS A 64 -7.01 -8.43 4.92
C HIS A 64 -8.11 -9.42 5.31
N PRO A 65 -7.87 -10.28 6.31
CA PRO A 65 -8.94 -11.13 6.83
C PRO A 65 -10.05 -10.33 7.52
N SER A 66 -9.70 -9.18 8.13
CA SER A 66 -10.66 -8.32 8.82
C SER A 66 -10.04 -6.95 9.00
N ARG A 67 -10.86 -5.97 9.38
CA ARG A 67 -10.36 -4.63 9.68
C ARG A 67 -9.50 -4.63 10.95
N GLU A 68 -9.84 -5.48 11.91
CA GLU A 68 -9.04 -5.60 13.14
C GLU A 68 -7.65 -6.13 12.83
N GLU A 69 -7.56 -7.14 11.97
CA GLU A 69 -6.24 -7.65 11.61
C GLU A 69 -5.47 -6.65 10.76
N ALA A 70 -6.17 -5.89 9.91
CA ALA A 70 -5.52 -4.83 9.15
C ALA A 70 -4.86 -3.82 10.10
N ALA A 71 -5.58 -3.38 11.12
CA ALA A 71 -5.05 -2.41 12.08
C ALA A 71 -3.84 -2.98 12.83
N ALA A 72 -3.93 -4.23 13.28
CA ALA A 72 -2.83 -4.86 14.01
C ALA A 72 -1.60 -5.03 13.11
N ASN A 73 -1.82 -5.45 11.86
CA ASN A 73 -0.72 -5.68 10.94
C ASN A 73 -0.06 -4.37 10.49
N TRP A 74 -0.85 -3.31 10.32
CA TRP A 74 -0.28 -2.00 10.03
C TRP A 74 0.59 -1.51 11.18
N LYS A 75 0.11 -1.69 12.43
CA LYS A 75 0.90 -1.27 13.57
C LYS A 75 2.21 -2.07 13.65
N SER A 76 2.14 -3.38 13.43
CA SER A 76 3.33 -4.21 13.43
C SER A 76 4.33 -3.74 12.38
N PHE A 77 3.86 -3.42 11.18
CA PHE A 77 4.70 -2.91 10.11
C PHE A 77 5.34 -1.57 10.50
N GLN A 78 4.53 -0.65 11.01
CA GLN A 78 5.03 0.69 11.37
C GLN A 78 6.04 0.65 12.50
N ASP A 79 5.94 -0.34 13.38
CA ASP A 79 6.88 -0.50 14.50
C ASP A 79 8.14 -1.26 14.12
N ASP A 80 8.20 -1.83 12.92
CA ASP A 80 9.36 -2.62 12.49
C ASP A 80 10.58 -1.70 12.33
N PRO A 81 11.69 -2.00 13.07
CA PRO A 81 12.89 -1.17 12.96
C PRO A 81 13.46 -1.10 11.55
N GLU A 82 13.31 -2.17 10.77
CA GLU A 82 13.79 -2.17 9.40
C GLU A 82 12.99 -1.19 8.54
N TRP A 83 11.65 -1.17 8.71
CA TRP A 83 10.84 -0.19 7.99
C TRP A 83 11.21 1.23 8.38
N LYS A 84 11.40 1.47 9.69
CA LYS A 84 11.79 2.80 10.15
C LYS A 84 13.10 3.25 9.51
N SER A 85 14.07 2.34 9.41
CA SER A 85 15.35 2.64 8.79
C SER A 85 15.18 2.93 7.30
N VAL A 86 14.39 2.10 6.60
CA VAL A 86 14.15 2.28 5.16
C VAL A 86 13.49 3.64 4.91
N LYS A 87 12.46 3.96 5.71
CA LYS A 87 11.75 5.22 5.55
C LYS A 87 12.66 6.40 5.78
N GLU A 88 13.43 6.36 6.85
CA GLU A 88 14.34 7.44 7.19
C GLU A 88 15.37 7.67 6.08
N LYS A 89 15.98 6.60 5.61
CA LYS A 89 17.01 6.72 4.55
C LYS A 89 16.41 7.21 3.25
N SER A 90 15.21 6.74 2.90
CA SER A 90 14.59 7.15 1.64
C SER A 90 14.10 8.59 1.68
N GLU A 91 13.96 9.18 2.87
CA GLU A 91 13.45 10.55 3.02
C GLU A 91 14.52 11.54 3.42
N LEU A 92 15.80 11.19 3.27
CA LEU A 92 16.88 12.12 3.59
C LEU A 92 16.80 13.42 2.80
N ASN A 93 16.25 13.38 1.58
CA ASN A 93 16.09 14.54 0.74
C ASN A 93 14.64 15.01 0.67
N GLY A 94 13.87 14.73 1.71
CA GLY A 94 12.48 15.15 1.80
C GLY A 94 11.51 13.99 1.74
N LYS A 95 10.26 14.28 2.07
CA LYS A 95 9.21 13.27 2.05
C LYS A 95 8.96 12.80 0.63
N LEU A 96 8.61 11.52 0.49
CA LEU A 96 8.26 10.96 -0.81
C LEU A 96 6.78 11.11 -1.13
N THR A 97 5.93 11.26 -0.11
CA THR A 97 4.48 11.39 -0.31
C THR A 97 3.95 12.65 0.34
N GLU A 98 2.96 13.27 -0.34
CA GLU A 98 2.25 14.42 0.22
C GLU A 98 0.97 14.00 0.90
N GLN A 99 0.31 12.96 0.37
CA GLN A 99 -0.99 12.53 0.87
C GLN A 99 -1.16 11.05 0.58
N ILE A 100 -1.80 10.35 1.50
CA ILE A 100 -2.15 8.94 1.32
C ILE A 100 -3.64 8.81 1.61
N ASP A 101 -4.39 8.30 0.64
CA ASP A 101 -5.82 8.02 0.81
C ASP A 101 -5.99 6.52 1.01
N SER A 102 -6.86 6.14 1.94
CA SER A 102 -7.14 4.73 2.21
C SER A 102 -8.65 4.52 2.29
N THR A 103 -9.14 3.50 1.60
CA THR A 103 -10.55 3.16 1.60
C THR A 103 -10.68 1.64 1.76
N PHE A 104 -11.46 1.20 2.73
CA PHE A 104 -11.73 -0.22 2.88
C PHE A 104 -12.89 -0.64 1.99
N LEU A 105 -12.77 -1.82 1.40
CA LEU A 105 -13.71 -2.31 0.40
C LEU A 105 -14.11 -3.75 0.72
N VAL A 106 -15.33 -4.14 0.33
CA VAL A 106 -15.72 -5.54 0.28
C VAL A 106 -16.24 -5.81 -1.12
N LEU A 107 -16.03 -7.02 -1.62
CA LEU A 107 -16.56 -7.36 -2.94
C LEU A 107 -18.07 -7.35 -2.89
N THR A 108 -18.68 -6.89 -3.97
CA THR A 108 -20.14 -6.99 -4.12
C THR A 108 -20.52 -8.44 -4.40
N ASP A 109 -21.80 -8.76 -4.19
CA ASP A 109 -22.27 -10.12 -4.45
C ASP A 109 -22.26 -10.49 -5.94
N PHE A 110 -22.18 -9.50 -6.81
CA PHE A 110 -22.14 -9.74 -8.26
C PHE A 110 -20.74 -9.59 -8.85
N SER A 111 -19.71 -9.39 -8.01
CA SER A 111 -18.34 -9.25 -8.51
C SER A 111 -17.80 -10.60 -8.96
N PRO A 112 -17.07 -10.64 -10.07
CA PRO A 112 -16.28 -11.82 -10.36
C PRO A 112 -15.26 -12.05 -9.25
N PRO A 113 -14.85 -13.29 -9.03
CA PRO A 113 -13.83 -13.55 -8.00
C PRO A 113 -12.49 -12.93 -8.40
N LEU A 114 -11.74 -12.47 -7.41
CA LEU A 114 -10.39 -12.00 -7.64
C LEU A 114 -9.44 -13.17 -7.76
N ARG A 115 -8.41 -13.04 -8.56
CA ARG A 115 -7.45 -14.11 -8.78
C ARG A 115 -6.13 -13.83 -8.12
#